data_fff2cb2aac97cc66661476c8615cc6fa
#
_entry.id   fff2cb2aac97cc66661476c8615cc6fa
#
_cell.length_a   1.000
_cell.length_b   1.000
_cell.length_c   1.000
_cell.angle_alpha   90.00
_cell.angle_beta   90.00
_cell.angle_gamma   90.00
#
_symmetry.space_group_name_H-M   'P 1'
#
loop_
_entity.id
_entity.type
_entity.pdbx_description
1 polymer ?
#
loop_
_entity_poly.entity_id
_entity_poly.type
_entity_poly.pdbx_seq_one_letter_code
_entity_poly.pdbx_strand_id
1 'polypeptide(L)'
;MRKQLGFLSFGHYRDIPGSRVPTAGDSLRMHVDLAVAAEEAGLDGAWVRVHHFDQSLASPYPLLAAMGARTSRLELGTGVIDLRYEQPLAMAELASAADLLAGERLQLGISRGSPERAVDGQERFGLPLPEGASWSDVARERAAHLRRALRGEPMARSARAAETGGDPDLPIEPRSPGLADRLWWGAGNHASGLWAAEHGYHLLSSTLLLQDDGRPFHVQQADQVRAYRDAHARAGHRIRPRTAVTRSAFPIATDDDRRYFGLADERRDGVGRLDGSAARSGPTYAGDPEHVAARLLADEAVQEAGTVLFALPSQLGYATNARLLASLAAVGRELGWLEA
;
A
#
# COMPACT_ATOMS: atom_id res chain seq x y z
N MET A 1 -3.38 8.64 21.07
CA MET A 1 -3.40 7.18 20.80
C MET A 1 -2.28 6.88 19.81
N ARG A 2 -1.37 5.93 20.11
CA ARG A 2 -0.27 5.55 19.20
C ARG A 2 -0.83 5.16 17.83
N LYS A 3 -0.20 5.63 16.76
CA LYS A 3 -0.48 5.23 15.38
C LYS A 3 0.75 4.55 14.80
N GLN A 4 0.57 3.76 13.78
CA GLN A 4 1.67 3.31 12.95
C GLN A 4 1.92 4.34 11.86
N LEU A 5 3.16 4.80 11.73
CA LEU A 5 3.57 5.73 10.71
C LEU A 5 4.53 5.06 9.72
N GLY A 6 4.33 5.31 8.45
CA GLY A 6 5.20 4.78 7.41
C GLY A 6 5.19 5.66 6.17
N PHE A 7 5.89 5.22 5.14
CA PHE A 7 5.81 5.88 3.85
C PHE A 7 5.14 5.00 2.79
N LEU A 8 4.59 5.63 1.77
CA LEU A 8 4.18 5.02 0.51
C LEU A 8 4.94 5.67 -0.64
N SER A 9 5.64 4.88 -1.43
CA SER A 9 6.35 5.38 -2.60
C SER A 9 5.86 4.72 -3.89
N PHE A 10 5.70 5.53 -4.94
CA PHE A 10 5.43 5.06 -6.30
C PHE A 10 6.73 4.65 -7.01
N GLY A 11 7.89 5.11 -6.53
CA GLY A 11 9.19 4.82 -7.08
C GLY A 11 9.40 5.34 -8.49
N HIS A 12 8.73 6.44 -8.86
CA HIS A 12 8.91 7.04 -10.18
C HIS A 12 10.38 7.39 -10.46
N TYR A 13 10.83 7.03 -11.65
CA TYR A 13 12.15 7.37 -12.16
C TYR A 13 12.03 7.95 -13.57
N ARG A 14 12.82 8.96 -13.89
CA ARG A 14 12.88 9.57 -15.23
C ARG A 14 14.21 10.28 -15.40
N ASP A 15 14.79 10.16 -16.59
CA ASP A 15 15.96 10.95 -17.00
C ASP A 15 15.49 12.28 -17.60
N ILE A 16 15.15 13.22 -16.73
CA ILE A 16 14.70 14.58 -17.07
C ILE A 16 15.36 15.60 -16.14
N PRO A 17 15.51 16.87 -16.56
CA PRO A 17 16.03 17.93 -15.70
C PRO A 17 15.28 18.01 -14.37
N GLY A 18 16.03 18.04 -13.27
CA GLY A 18 15.49 18.12 -11.92
C GLY A 18 15.21 16.77 -11.26
N SER A 19 15.15 15.66 -12.01
CA SER A 19 15.08 14.32 -11.42
C SER A 19 16.46 13.89 -10.90
N ARG A 20 16.47 13.30 -9.70
CA ARG A 20 17.66 12.66 -9.10
C ARG A 20 17.60 11.14 -9.15
N VAL A 21 16.62 10.59 -9.85
CA VAL A 21 16.38 9.15 -10.01
C VAL A 21 16.16 8.87 -11.51
N PRO A 22 17.22 8.81 -12.30
CA PRO A 22 17.11 8.69 -13.76
C PRO A 22 16.72 7.28 -14.21
N THR A 23 17.10 6.22 -13.48
CA THR A 23 16.90 4.82 -13.90
C THR A 23 16.09 4.00 -12.91
N ALA A 24 15.53 2.88 -13.39
CA ALA A 24 14.87 1.88 -12.55
C ALA A 24 15.82 1.33 -11.47
N GLY A 25 17.08 1.07 -11.82
CA GLY A 25 18.09 0.58 -10.88
C GLY A 25 18.36 1.56 -9.74
N ASP A 26 18.40 2.87 -10.04
CA ASP A 26 18.55 3.91 -9.02
C ASP A 26 17.32 3.96 -8.11
N SER A 27 16.12 3.86 -8.68
CA SER A 27 14.89 3.81 -7.90
C SER A 27 14.87 2.60 -6.95
N LEU A 28 15.16 1.40 -7.45
CA LEU A 28 15.15 0.18 -6.64
C LEU A 28 16.16 0.26 -5.47
N ARG A 29 17.41 0.65 -5.75
CA ARG A 29 18.45 0.79 -4.70
C ARG A 29 18.06 1.86 -3.68
N MET A 30 17.58 3.01 -4.14
CA MET A 30 17.12 4.08 -3.27
C MET A 30 16.03 3.61 -2.30
N HIS A 31 15.08 2.79 -2.74
CA HIS A 31 14.01 2.33 -1.86
C HIS A 31 14.50 1.35 -0.78
N VAL A 32 15.52 0.55 -1.07
CA VAL A 32 16.18 -0.27 -0.03
C VAL A 32 16.80 0.64 1.04
N ASP A 33 17.53 1.67 0.62
CA ASP A 33 18.17 2.62 1.54
C ASP A 33 17.13 3.48 2.29
N LEU A 34 16.01 3.86 1.64
CA LEU A 34 14.92 4.58 2.31
C LEU A 34 14.21 3.73 3.36
N ALA A 35 14.11 2.41 3.17
CA ALA A 35 13.58 1.54 4.22
C ALA A 35 14.47 1.55 5.47
N VAL A 36 15.79 1.51 5.30
CA VAL A 36 16.75 1.65 6.39
C VAL A 36 16.60 3.01 7.07
N ALA A 37 16.57 4.10 6.30
CA ALA A 37 16.40 5.45 6.84
C ALA A 37 15.07 5.63 7.60
N ALA A 38 13.99 4.99 7.13
CA ALA A 38 12.70 5.01 7.82
C ALA A 38 12.77 4.29 9.17
N GLU A 39 13.41 3.11 9.21
CA GLU A 39 13.63 2.35 10.44
C GLU A 39 14.50 3.14 11.45
N GLU A 40 15.59 3.75 10.98
CA GLU A 40 16.47 4.59 11.80
C GLU A 40 15.76 5.83 12.33
N ALA A 41 14.87 6.44 11.54
CA ALA A 41 14.03 7.57 11.97
C ALA A 41 12.95 7.19 12.99
N GLY A 42 12.70 5.90 13.21
CA GLY A 42 11.69 5.40 14.14
C GLY A 42 10.32 5.17 13.53
N LEU A 43 10.19 5.19 12.20
CA LEU A 43 8.94 4.85 11.52
C LEU A 43 8.64 3.35 11.61
N ASP A 44 7.38 2.99 11.42
CA ASP A 44 6.87 1.63 11.57
C ASP A 44 6.74 0.88 10.24
N GLY A 45 6.69 1.57 9.09
CA GLY A 45 6.43 0.91 7.82
C GLY A 45 7.01 1.58 6.57
N ALA A 46 7.35 0.74 5.58
CA ALA A 46 7.78 1.14 4.24
C ALA A 46 6.93 0.42 3.20
N TRP A 47 6.13 1.17 2.46
CA TRP A 47 5.18 0.64 1.51
C TRP A 47 5.50 1.12 0.10
N VAL A 48 5.27 0.24 -0.88
CA VAL A 48 5.50 0.53 -2.29
C VAL A 48 4.23 0.36 -3.10
N ARG A 49 3.98 1.28 -4.03
CA ARG A 49 2.91 1.18 -5.03
C ARG A 49 3.40 0.41 -6.24
N VAL A 50 2.55 -0.45 -6.79
CA VAL A 50 2.86 -1.23 -7.98
C VAL A 50 2.06 -0.71 -9.17
N HIS A 51 2.74 -0.40 -10.27
CA HIS A 51 2.15 -0.07 -11.57
C HIS A 51 2.92 -0.78 -12.68
N HIS A 52 2.18 -1.32 -13.65
CA HIS A 52 2.75 -1.95 -14.84
C HIS A 52 2.84 -0.94 -16.00
N PHE A 53 3.74 -1.18 -16.95
CA PHE A 53 3.94 -0.33 -18.14
C PHE A 53 4.18 1.16 -17.83
N ASP A 54 4.67 1.46 -16.64
CA ASP A 54 5.03 2.82 -16.21
C ASP A 54 6.48 2.86 -15.70
N GLN A 55 7.08 4.05 -15.71
CA GLN A 55 8.40 4.28 -15.11
C GLN A 55 8.29 4.42 -13.59
N SER A 56 7.89 3.33 -12.96
CA SER A 56 7.64 3.21 -11.52
C SER A 56 7.97 1.79 -11.04
N LEU A 57 7.62 1.43 -9.81
CA LEU A 57 7.81 0.08 -9.29
C LEU A 57 6.75 -0.86 -9.86
N ALA A 58 7.18 -2.01 -10.39
CA ALA A 58 6.30 -3.00 -11.00
C ALA A 58 6.45 -4.42 -10.39
N SER A 59 7.61 -4.74 -9.81
CA SER A 59 7.91 -6.05 -9.23
C SER A 59 8.22 -5.90 -7.73
N PRO A 60 7.23 -6.01 -6.85
CA PRO A 60 7.42 -5.69 -5.44
C PRO A 60 8.25 -6.73 -4.67
N TYR A 61 8.12 -8.02 -4.96
CA TYR A 61 8.67 -9.09 -4.12
C TYR A 61 10.19 -9.05 -3.96
N PRO A 62 11.00 -8.90 -5.03
CA PRO A 62 12.45 -8.77 -4.89
C PRO A 62 12.86 -7.52 -4.10
N LEU A 63 12.12 -6.41 -4.29
CA LEU A 63 12.39 -5.16 -3.58
C LEU A 63 12.07 -5.31 -2.08
N LEU A 64 10.90 -5.86 -1.74
CA LEU A 64 10.50 -6.08 -0.35
C LEU A 64 11.43 -7.07 0.37
N ALA A 65 11.88 -8.13 -0.32
CA ALA A 65 12.87 -9.05 0.21
C ALA A 65 14.21 -8.34 0.50
N ALA A 66 14.69 -7.49 -0.41
CA ALA A 66 15.90 -6.71 -0.21
C ALA A 66 15.78 -5.70 0.94
N MET A 67 14.64 -4.99 1.03
CA MET A 67 14.32 -4.11 2.16
C MET A 67 14.27 -4.90 3.48
N GLY A 68 13.64 -6.09 3.47
CA GLY A 68 13.52 -6.97 4.62
C GLY A 68 14.85 -7.47 5.15
N ALA A 69 15.78 -7.82 4.24
CA ALA A 69 17.14 -8.24 4.59
C ALA A 69 18.01 -7.10 5.19
N ARG A 70 17.62 -5.83 5.00
CA ARG A 70 18.35 -4.64 5.48
C ARG A 70 17.71 -3.99 6.69
N THR A 71 16.52 -4.42 7.10
CA THR A 71 15.76 -3.91 8.24
C THR A 71 15.41 -5.02 9.22
N SER A 72 15.07 -4.69 10.46
CA SER A 72 14.83 -5.66 11.52
C SER A 72 13.40 -5.65 12.09
N ARG A 73 12.74 -4.48 12.09
CA ARG A 73 11.41 -4.29 12.71
C ARG A 73 10.36 -3.66 11.79
N LEU A 74 10.81 -2.99 10.72
CA LEU A 74 9.95 -2.24 9.82
C LEU A 74 8.95 -3.16 9.11
N GLU A 75 7.67 -2.85 9.14
CA GLU A 75 6.67 -3.51 8.29
C GLU A 75 6.89 -3.12 6.83
N LEU A 76 6.83 -4.09 5.95
CA LEU A 76 7.08 -3.89 4.51
C LEU A 76 5.81 -4.18 3.74
N GLY A 77 5.30 -3.21 2.99
CA GLY A 77 3.99 -3.36 2.41
C GLY A 77 3.87 -3.00 0.93
N THR A 78 2.75 -3.42 0.35
CA THR A 78 2.32 -2.97 -0.97
C THR A 78 1.04 -2.13 -0.85
N GLY A 79 1.01 -1.00 -1.49
CA GLY A 79 -0.15 -0.12 -1.45
C GLY A 79 -0.56 0.38 -2.83
N VAL A 80 -1.00 -0.50 -3.70
CA VAL A 80 -1.34 -1.93 -3.67
C VAL A 80 -0.80 -2.66 -4.90
N ILE A 81 -0.88 -4.01 -4.92
CA ILE A 81 -0.72 -4.84 -6.11
C ILE A 81 -2.07 -4.91 -6.84
N ASP A 82 -2.02 -4.82 -8.15
CA ASP A 82 -3.17 -4.95 -9.02
C ASP A 82 -3.40 -6.43 -9.40
N LEU A 83 -4.43 -7.03 -8.84
CA LEU A 83 -4.75 -8.44 -9.08
C LEU A 83 -5.14 -8.77 -10.52
N ARG A 84 -5.35 -7.77 -11.38
CA ARG A 84 -5.57 -8.05 -12.82
C ARG A 84 -4.33 -8.63 -13.49
N TYR A 85 -3.13 -8.35 -12.95
CA TYR A 85 -1.84 -8.78 -13.49
C TYR A 85 -1.24 -9.98 -12.74
N GLU A 86 -1.94 -10.58 -11.78
CA GLU A 86 -1.37 -11.58 -10.89
C GLU A 86 -2.01 -12.96 -11.06
N GLN A 87 -1.16 -13.98 -11.07
CA GLN A 87 -1.55 -15.37 -10.90
C GLN A 87 -1.51 -15.74 -9.42
N PRO A 88 -2.64 -16.11 -8.78
CA PRO A 88 -2.71 -16.26 -7.33
C PRO A 88 -1.70 -17.23 -6.71
N LEU A 89 -1.40 -18.35 -7.36
CA LEU A 89 -0.45 -19.33 -6.80
C LEU A 89 1.00 -18.84 -6.91
N ALA A 90 1.40 -18.33 -8.07
CA ALA A 90 2.73 -17.73 -8.24
C ALA A 90 2.92 -16.54 -7.30
N MET A 91 1.88 -15.71 -7.12
CA MET A 91 1.87 -14.63 -6.16
C MET A 91 2.05 -15.13 -4.72
N ALA A 92 1.39 -16.23 -4.34
CA ALA A 92 1.49 -16.81 -3.00
C ALA A 92 2.92 -17.30 -2.71
N GLU A 93 3.57 -17.99 -3.67
CA GLU A 93 4.96 -18.44 -3.53
C GLU A 93 5.93 -17.25 -3.39
N LEU A 94 5.84 -16.26 -4.30
CA LEU A 94 6.71 -15.09 -4.30
C LEU A 94 6.54 -14.25 -3.04
N ALA A 95 5.29 -14.01 -2.62
CA ALA A 95 4.99 -13.24 -1.41
C ALA A 95 5.46 -13.97 -0.14
N SER A 96 5.27 -15.29 -0.07
CA SER A 96 5.74 -16.10 1.05
C SER A 96 7.26 -16.11 1.15
N ALA A 97 7.97 -16.28 0.03
CA ALA A 97 9.41 -16.22 0.01
C ALA A 97 9.93 -14.85 0.47
N ALA A 98 9.35 -13.76 -0.02
CA ALA A 98 9.70 -12.41 0.39
C ALA A 98 9.42 -12.16 1.88
N ASP A 99 8.31 -12.66 2.39
CA ASP A 99 7.90 -12.52 3.78
C ASP A 99 8.84 -13.28 4.75
N LEU A 100 9.20 -14.51 4.41
CA LEU A 100 10.18 -15.30 5.18
C LEU A 100 11.54 -14.62 5.22
N LEU A 101 12.02 -14.08 4.08
CA LEU A 101 13.27 -13.30 4.01
C LEU A 101 13.17 -12.01 4.83
N ALA A 102 12.00 -11.43 4.94
CA ALA A 102 11.72 -10.25 5.76
C ALA A 102 11.42 -10.57 7.23
N GLY A 103 11.51 -11.82 7.68
CA GLY A 103 11.17 -12.22 9.05
C GLY A 103 9.70 -12.03 9.40
N GLU A 104 8.80 -12.37 8.47
CA GLU A 104 7.35 -12.35 8.62
C GLU A 104 6.76 -10.96 8.87
N ARG A 105 7.33 -9.92 8.25
CA ARG A 105 6.91 -8.51 8.40
C ARG A 105 6.14 -7.94 7.20
N LEU A 106 5.86 -8.75 6.17
CA LEU A 106 5.11 -8.28 5.00
C LEU A 106 3.65 -7.95 5.36
N GLN A 107 3.18 -6.86 4.76
CA GLN A 107 1.81 -6.39 4.74
C GLN A 107 1.35 -6.37 3.27
N LEU A 108 0.62 -7.39 2.84
CA LEU A 108 0.35 -7.57 1.41
C LEU A 108 -0.94 -6.86 0.98
N GLY A 109 -0.80 -5.66 0.47
CA GLY A 109 -1.92 -4.86 -0.05
C GLY A 109 -2.23 -5.21 -1.50
N ILE A 110 -3.48 -5.54 -1.75
CA ILE A 110 -4.03 -5.97 -3.04
C ILE A 110 -5.30 -5.21 -3.39
N SER A 111 -5.66 -5.13 -4.64
CA SER A 111 -6.97 -4.61 -5.09
C SER A 111 -7.32 -5.06 -6.51
N ARG A 112 -8.48 -4.59 -7.00
CA ARG A 112 -8.82 -4.66 -8.43
C ARG A 112 -7.85 -3.88 -9.31
N GLY A 113 -7.06 -2.97 -8.73
CA GLY A 113 -6.25 -2.01 -9.46
C GLY A 113 -6.99 -0.72 -9.82
N SER A 114 -6.21 0.21 -10.36
CA SER A 114 -6.67 1.48 -10.93
C SER A 114 -6.39 1.49 -12.44
N PRO A 115 -6.88 2.48 -13.19
CA PRO A 115 -6.50 2.63 -14.58
C PRO A 115 -4.98 2.67 -14.74
N GLU A 116 -4.49 1.87 -15.69
CA GLU A 116 -3.08 1.79 -16.07
C GLU A 116 -2.86 2.52 -17.41
N ARG A 117 -1.61 2.80 -17.75
CA ARG A 117 -1.28 3.44 -19.04
C ARG A 117 -1.54 2.52 -20.23
N ALA A 118 -1.35 1.21 -20.05
CA ALA A 118 -1.64 0.21 -21.06
C ALA A 118 -3.14 -0.13 -21.05
N VAL A 119 -3.77 -0.09 -22.21
CA VAL A 119 -5.20 -0.40 -22.37
C VAL A 119 -5.46 -1.91 -22.21
N ASP A 120 -4.53 -2.74 -22.71
CA ASP A 120 -4.61 -4.21 -22.77
C ASP A 120 -3.49 -4.89 -21.97
N GLY A 121 -2.93 -4.20 -20.97
CA GLY A 121 -1.73 -4.63 -20.27
C GLY A 121 -1.87 -6.02 -19.65
N GLN A 122 -2.98 -6.31 -18.98
CA GLN A 122 -3.26 -7.61 -18.36
C GLN A 122 -3.34 -8.75 -19.39
N GLU A 123 -3.84 -8.50 -20.60
CA GLU A 123 -3.87 -9.49 -21.69
C GLU A 123 -2.46 -9.86 -22.15
N ARG A 124 -1.53 -8.87 -22.15
CA ARG A 124 -0.10 -9.10 -22.47
C ARG A 124 0.60 -9.96 -21.43
N PHE A 125 0.10 -9.97 -20.19
CA PHE A 125 0.54 -10.89 -19.13
C PHE A 125 -0.14 -12.27 -19.23
N GLY A 126 -0.97 -12.52 -20.25
CA GLY A 126 -1.70 -13.77 -20.41
C GLY A 126 -2.92 -13.90 -19.49
N LEU A 127 -3.43 -12.77 -19.00
CA LEU A 127 -4.51 -12.69 -18.02
C LEU A 127 -5.70 -11.87 -18.56
N PRO A 128 -6.32 -12.27 -19.69
CA PRO A 128 -7.46 -11.56 -20.24
C PRO A 128 -8.66 -11.58 -19.29
N LEU A 129 -9.56 -10.60 -19.44
CA LEU A 129 -10.84 -10.63 -18.74
C LEU A 129 -11.69 -11.78 -19.29
N PRO A 130 -12.15 -12.73 -18.44
CA PRO A 130 -13.05 -13.79 -18.89
C PRO A 130 -14.37 -13.21 -19.44
N GLU A 131 -14.93 -13.89 -20.43
CA GLU A 131 -16.19 -13.49 -21.04
C GLU A 131 -17.31 -13.41 -19.99
N GLY A 132 -18.04 -12.30 -19.98
CA GLY A 132 -19.14 -12.04 -19.04
C GLY A 132 -18.72 -11.67 -17.61
N ALA A 133 -17.42 -11.67 -17.29
CA ALA A 133 -16.92 -11.29 -15.97
C ALA A 133 -16.63 -9.78 -15.87
N SER A 134 -16.64 -9.25 -14.65
CA SER A 134 -16.08 -7.94 -14.35
C SER A 134 -14.69 -8.06 -13.71
N TRP A 135 -13.84 -7.03 -13.87
CA TRP A 135 -12.56 -6.98 -13.18
C TRP A 135 -12.69 -6.99 -11.65
N SER A 136 -13.82 -6.53 -11.12
CA SER A 136 -14.09 -6.60 -9.69
C SER A 136 -14.29 -8.04 -9.22
N ASP A 137 -15.02 -8.84 -9.99
CA ASP A 137 -15.26 -10.25 -9.66
C ASP A 137 -13.98 -11.08 -9.79
N VAL A 138 -13.24 -10.91 -10.89
CA VAL A 138 -11.93 -11.55 -11.09
C VAL A 138 -10.95 -11.24 -9.96
N ALA A 139 -10.86 -9.97 -9.55
CA ALA A 139 -9.96 -9.59 -8.47
C ALA A 139 -10.37 -10.21 -7.11
N ARG A 140 -11.67 -10.27 -6.83
CA ARG A 140 -12.20 -10.91 -5.61
C ARG A 140 -11.95 -12.41 -5.59
N GLU A 141 -12.17 -13.09 -6.72
CA GLU A 141 -11.88 -14.51 -6.88
C GLU A 141 -10.38 -14.79 -6.70
N ARG A 142 -9.50 -14.01 -7.35
CA ARG A 142 -8.05 -14.13 -7.21
C ARG A 142 -7.59 -13.86 -5.77
N ALA A 143 -8.18 -12.89 -5.08
CA ALA A 143 -7.90 -12.62 -3.67
C ALA A 143 -8.30 -13.78 -2.76
N ALA A 144 -9.47 -14.39 -3.00
CA ALA A 144 -9.91 -15.56 -2.24
C ALA A 144 -9.00 -16.77 -2.50
N HIS A 145 -8.60 -17.00 -3.77
CA HIS A 145 -7.69 -18.08 -4.14
C HIS A 145 -6.30 -17.88 -3.52
N LEU A 146 -5.74 -16.67 -3.61
CA LEU A 146 -4.49 -16.31 -2.95
C LEU A 146 -4.54 -16.61 -1.44
N ARG A 147 -5.60 -16.18 -0.76
CA ARG A 147 -5.73 -16.40 0.69
C ARG A 147 -5.78 -17.88 1.05
N ARG A 148 -6.52 -18.69 0.29
CA ARG A 148 -6.58 -20.13 0.49
C ARG A 148 -5.20 -20.78 0.34
N ALA A 149 -4.45 -20.39 -0.70
CA ALA A 149 -3.08 -20.85 -0.91
C ALA A 149 -2.17 -20.48 0.27
N LEU A 150 -2.19 -19.22 0.71
CA LEU A 150 -1.40 -18.75 1.87
C LEU A 150 -1.80 -19.45 3.18
N ARG A 151 -3.04 -19.90 3.33
CA ARG A 151 -3.49 -20.71 4.49
C ARG A 151 -3.01 -22.15 4.43
N GLY A 152 -2.40 -22.57 3.32
CA GLY A 152 -1.92 -23.94 3.13
C GLY A 152 -3.02 -24.92 2.77
N GLU A 153 -4.13 -24.45 2.20
CA GLU A 153 -5.09 -25.36 1.60
C GLU A 153 -4.43 -26.09 0.42
N PRO A 154 -4.78 -27.36 0.17
CA PRO A 154 -4.29 -28.09 -0.97
C PRO A 154 -4.63 -27.39 -2.30
N MET A 155 -3.63 -27.17 -3.14
CA MET A 155 -3.76 -26.53 -4.44
C MET A 155 -3.48 -27.48 -5.61
N ALA A 156 -2.82 -28.62 -5.35
CA ALA A 156 -2.49 -29.62 -6.34
C ALA A 156 -2.56 -31.03 -5.74
N ARG A 157 -2.47 -32.05 -6.60
CA ARG A 157 -2.38 -33.44 -6.18
C ARG A 157 -1.02 -34.03 -6.51
N SER A 158 -0.50 -34.83 -5.60
CA SER A 158 0.78 -35.54 -5.79
C SER A 158 0.59 -36.67 -6.82
N ALA A 159 1.42 -36.66 -7.85
CA ALA A 159 1.49 -37.78 -8.81
C ALA A 159 2.14 -39.04 -8.19
N ARG A 160 2.83 -38.93 -7.06
CA ARG A 160 3.61 -40.00 -6.42
C ARG A 160 3.08 -40.48 -5.09
N ALA A 161 1.96 -39.95 -4.61
CA ALA A 161 1.43 -40.31 -3.30
C ALA A 161 1.20 -41.82 -3.12
N ALA A 162 0.70 -42.51 -4.18
CA ALA A 162 0.47 -43.95 -4.18
C ALA A 162 1.78 -44.76 -4.10
N GLU A 163 2.89 -44.24 -4.64
CA GLU A 163 4.20 -44.90 -4.68
C GLU A 163 5.02 -44.66 -3.41
N THR A 164 4.90 -43.48 -2.83
CA THR A 164 5.75 -43.05 -1.69
C THR A 164 5.04 -43.13 -0.35
N GLY A 165 3.73 -43.39 -0.32
CA GLY A 165 2.90 -43.31 0.91
C GLY A 165 2.78 -41.90 1.49
N GLY A 166 3.15 -40.87 0.70
CA GLY A 166 3.06 -39.47 1.11
C GLY A 166 1.67 -38.89 1.00
N ASP A 167 1.53 -37.62 1.40
CA ASP A 167 0.27 -36.89 1.29
C ASP A 167 -0.17 -36.73 -0.19
N PRO A 168 -1.39 -37.13 -0.56
CA PRO A 168 -1.91 -36.92 -1.89
C PRO A 168 -2.20 -35.45 -2.22
N ASP A 169 -2.36 -34.62 -1.21
CA ASP A 169 -2.78 -33.22 -1.32
C ASP A 169 -1.61 -32.28 -1.03
N LEU A 170 -1.26 -31.44 -2.02
CA LEU A 170 -0.10 -30.57 -1.99
C LEU A 170 -0.51 -29.10 -1.82
N PRO A 171 -0.14 -28.44 -0.71
CA PRO A 171 -0.18 -26.97 -0.61
C PRO A 171 0.93 -26.34 -1.46
N ILE A 172 0.91 -25.01 -1.60
CA ILE A 172 2.04 -24.27 -2.17
C ILE A 172 3.22 -24.23 -1.19
N GLU A 173 4.45 -24.19 -1.71
CA GLU A 173 5.67 -23.98 -0.93
C GLU A 173 6.65 -23.03 -1.69
N PRO A 174 7.43 -22.17 -1.01
CA PRO A 174 7.42 -21.97 0.45
C PRO A 174 6.14 -21.30 0.92
N ARG A 175 5.78 -21.54 2.17
CA ARG A 175 4.61 -20.92 2.80
C ARG A 175 5.03 -20.13 4.04
N SER A 176 4.58 -18.87 4.15
CA SER A 176 4.79 -18.06 5.34
C SER A 176 3.56 -18.10 6.26
N PRO A 177 3.71 -18.63 7.49
CA PRO A 177 2.62 -18.64 8.47
C PRO A 177 2.16 -17.21 8.78
N GLY A 178 0.83 -17.01 8.86
CA GLY A 178 0.25 -15.72 9.22
C GLY A 178 0.21 -14.66 8.11
N LEU A 179 0.83 -14.86 6.93
CA LEU A 179 0.74 -13.89 5.82
C LEU A 179 -0.71 -13.73 5.32
N ALA A 180 -1.51 -14.80 5.34
CA ALA A 180 -2.94 -14.75 5.01
C ALA A 180 -3.74 -13.77 5.90
N ASP A 181 -3.28 -13.48 7.10
CA ASP A 181 -3.90 -12.58 8.06
C ASP A 181 -3.36 -11.14 7.96
N ARG A 182 -2.36 -10.92 7.10
CA ARG A 182 -1.74 -9.61 6.80
C ARG A 182 -2.07 -9.13 5.38
N LEU A 183 -3.22 -9.57 4.86
CA LEU A 183 -3.75 -9.10 3.59
C LEU A 183 -4.56 -7.82 3.77
N TRP A 184 -4.26 -6.81 2.95
CA TRP A 184 -4.96 -5.54 2.91
C TRP A 184 -5.71 -5.39 1.60
N TRP A 185 -6.89 -4.77 1.65
CA TRP A 185 -7.66 -4.44 0.46
C TRP A 185 -7.67 -2.95 0.21
N GLY A 186 -7.22 -2.55 -0.99
CA GLY A 186 -7.29 -1.17 -1.45
C GLY A 186 -8.70 -0.82 -1.89
N ALA A 187 -9.35 0.12 -1.19
CA ALA A 187 -10.74 0.50 -1.43
C ALA A 187 -10.86 1.96 -1.85
N GLY A 188 -11.33 2.21 -3.08
CA GLY A 188 -11.61 3.54 -3.62
C GLY A 188 -13.05 4.01 -3.43
N ASN A 189 -13.93 3.21 -2.83
CA ASN A 189 -15.31 3.57 -2.52
C ASN A 189 -15.86 2.78 -1.33
N HIS A 190 -17.02 3.17 -0.82
CA HIS A 190 -17.67 2.55 0.34
C HIS A 190 -17.96 1.06 0.14
N ALA A 191 -18.53 0.68 -0.99
CA ALA A 191 -18.90 -0.71 -1.27
C ALA A 191 -17.68 -1.64 -1.25
N SER A 192 -16.53 -1.18 -1.77
CA SER A 192 -15.28 -1.92 -1.74
C SER A 192 -14.72 -2.06 -0.31
N GLY A 193 -14.87 -1.04 0.52
CA GLY A 193 -14.50 -1.08 1.94
C GLY A 193 -15.36 -2.05 2.75
N LEU A 194 -16.68 -2.06 2.52
CA LEU A 194 -17.60 -3.02 3.16
C LEU A 194 -17.29 -4.46 2.75
N TRP A 195 -17.04 -4.70 1.46
CA TRP A 195 -16.61 -6.02 0.99
C TRP A 195 -15.32 -6.49 1.69
N ALA A 196 -14.34 -5.61 1.85
CA ALA A 196 -13.11 -5.94 2.56
C ALA A 196 -13.39 -6.35 4.02
N ALA A 197 -14.27 -5.63 4.70
CA ALA A 197 -14.70 -5.93 6.06
C ALA A 197 -15.38 -7.30 6.18
N GLU A 198 -16.36 -7.57 5.31
CA GLU A 198 -17.13 -8.82 5.28
C GLU A 198 -16.24 -10.03 5.03
N HIS A 199 -15.15 -9.86 4.28
CA HIS A 199 -14.21 -10.93 3.95
C HIS A 199 -12.95 -10.94 4.83
N GLY A 200 -12.86 -10.10 5.87
CA GLY A 200 -11.75 -10.10 6.83
C GLY A 200 -10.40 -9.68 6.24
N TYR A 201 -10.39 -8.75 5.28
CA TYR A 201 -9.18 -8.03 4.83
C TYR A 201 -8.98 -6.78 5.68
N HIS A 202 -7.74 -6.36 5.92
CA HIS A 202 -7.46 -5.03 6.41
C HIS A 202 -7.81 -3.97 5.36
N LEU A 203 -8.12 -2.75 5.79
CA LEU A 203 -8.51 -1.67 4.88
C LEU A 203 -7.32 -0.74 4.58
N LEU A 204 -6.95 -0.62 3.30
CA LEU A 204 -6.15 0.49 2.79
C LEU A 204 -7.08 1.43 2.02
N SER A 205 -7.50 2.53 2.65
CA SER A 205 -8.35 3.53 2.01
C SER A 205 -7.55 4.30 0.96
N SER A 206 -8.08 4.39 -0.25
CA SER A 206 -7.37 4.93 -1.41
C SER A 206 -7.06 6.43 -1.26
N THR A 207 -5.97 6.87 -1.87
CA THR A 207 -5.65 8.30 -2.06
C THR A 207 -6.60 9.00 -3.02
N LEU A 208 -7.44 8.24 -3.71
CA LEU A 208 -8.46 8.72 -4.63
C LEU A 208 -9.77 7.99 -4.32
N LEU A 209 -10.80 8.73 -3.95
CA LEU A 209 -12.15 8.18 -3.81
C LEU A 209 -12.87 8.27 -5.15
N LEU A 210 -13.43 7.14 -5.61
CA LEU A 210 -14.23 7.01 -6.83
C LEU A 210 -15.71 7.27 -6.56
N GLN A 211 -15.97 8.14 -5.64
CA GLN A 211 -17.28 8.69 -5.27
C GLN A 211 -17.08 10.09 -4.70
N ASP A 212 -18.05 10.95 -4.87
CA ASP A 212 -18.00 12.30 -4.33
C ASP A 212 -19.42 12.73 -3.89
N ASP A 213 -19.57 13.03 -2.61
CA ASP A 213 -20.81 13.53 -2.02
C ASP A 213 -20.75 15.05 -1.70
N GLY A 214 -19.71 15.73 -2.18
CA GLY A 214 -19.49 17.16 -1.99
C GLY A 214 -18.78 17.55 -0.69
N ARG A 215 -18.65 16.63 0.27
CA ARG A 215 -17.93 16.87 1.52
C ARG A 215 -16.42 16.78 1.32
N PRO A 216 -15.58 17.33 2.23
CA PRO A 216 -14.13 17.19 2.17
C PRO A 216 -13.67 15.74 2.07
N PHE A 217 -12.57 15.51 1.37
CA PHE A 217 -12.00 14.17 1.17
C PHE A 217 -11.82 13.41 2.49
N HIS A 218 -11.22 14.05 3.49
CA HIS A 218 -10.94 13.40 4.77
C HIS A 218 -12.20 12.98 5.54
N VAL A 219 -13.32 13.71 5.36
CA VAL A 219 -14.60 13.37 5.98
C VAL A 219 -15.21 12.13 5.32
N GLN A 220 -15.25 12.11 3.98
CA GLN A 220 -15.75 10.95 3.23
C GLN A 220 -14.92 9.70 3.49
N GLN A 221 -13.59 9.85 3.63
CA GLN A 221 -12.67 8.76 3.93
C GLN A 221 -12.81 8.27 5.39
N ALA A 222 -13.04 9.17 6.34
CA ALA A 222 -13.33 8.82 7.72
C ALA A 222 -14.61 7.98 7.83
N ASP A 223 -15.66 8.36 7.11
CA ASP A 223 -16.91 7.58 7.05
C ASP A 223 -16.68 6.17 6.45
N GLN A 224 -15.83 6.05 5.43
CA GLN A 224 -15.44 4.74 4.90
C GLN A 224 -14.75 3.88 5.96
N VAL A 225 -13.84 4.45 6.75
CA VAL A 225 -13.12 3.75 7.82
C VAL A 225 -14.07 3.32 8.93
N ARG A 226 -15.00 4.18 9.35
CA ARG A 226 -16.01 3.87 10.37
C ARG A 226 -16.93 2.73 9.90
N ALA A 227 -17.50 2.87 8.69
CA ALA A 227 -18.37 1.85 8.10
C ALA A 227 -17.67 0.48 7.94
N TYR A 228 -16.39 0.49 7.54
CA TYR A 228 -15.56 -0.71 7.48
C TYR A 228 -15.45 -1.38 8.86
N ARG A 229 -15.12 -0.63 9.92
CA ARG A 229 -14.97 -1.19 11.26
C ARG A 229 -16.26 -1.81 11.78
N ASP A 230 -17.39 -1.13 11.57
CA ASP A 230 -18.71 -1.63 11.98
C ASP A 230 -19.07 -2.92 11.23
N ALA A 231 -18.82 -2.97 9.94
CA ALA A 231 -19.06 -4.17 9.12
C ALA A 231 -18.14 -5.33 9.54
N HIS A 232 -16.86 -5.07 9.79
CA HIS A 232 -15.90 -6.06 10.25
C HIS A 232 -16.28 -6.64 11.63
N ALA A 233 -16.73 -5.79 12.54
CA ALA A 233 -17.22 -6.23 13.87
C ALA A 233 -18.46 -7.12 13.74
N ARG A 234 -19.40 -6.77 12.85
CA ARG A 234 -20.60 -7.61 12.59
C ARG A 234 -20.24 -8.95 11.93
N ALA A 235 -19.22 -9.00 11.10
CA ALA A 235 -18.78 -10.22 10.44
C ALA A 235 -18.10 -11.24 11.38
N GLY A 236 -17.67 -10.81 12.57
CA GLY A 236 -17.16 -11.69 13.62
C GLY A 236 -15.80 -12.35 13.32
N HIS A 237 -14.96 -11.72 12.48
CA HIS A 237 -13.64 -12.24 12.20
C HIS A 237 -12.74 -12.23 13.44
N ARG A 238 -11.86 -13.26 13.56
CA ARG A 238 -10.89 -13.35 14.67
C ARG A 238 -9.75 -12.34 14.56
N ILE A 239 -9.44 -11.90 13.34
CA ILE A 239 -8.36 -10.95 13.07
C ILE A 239 -8.82 -9.56 13.49
N ARG A 240 -7.99 -8.86 14.28
CA ARG A 240 -8.24 -7.45 14.62
C ARG A 240 -8.12 -6.60 13.36
N PRO A 241 -9.14 -5.80 13.01
CA PRO A 241 -9.10 -4.97 11.81
C PRO A 241 -8.03 -3.88 11.92
N ARG A 242 -7.27 -3.71 10.85
CA ARG A 242 -6.34 -2.57 10.70
C ARG A 242 -6.84 -1.68 9.56
N THR A 243 -6.58 -0.39 9.68
CA THR A 243 -6.97 0.61 8.69
C THR A 243 -5.81 1.53 8.40
N ALA A 244 -5.57 1.83 7.14
CA ALA A 244 -4.53 2.74 6.70
C ALA A 244 -5.08 3.81 5.75
N VAL A 245 -4.54 5.03 5.87
CA VAL A 245 -4.75 6.14 4.96
C VAL A 245 -3.41 6.69 4.50
N THR A 246 -3.38 7.31 3.32
CA THR A 246 -2.16 7.95 2.80
C THR A 246 -2.36 9.46 2.71
N ARG A 247 -1.32 10.23 3.06
CA ARG A 247 -1.28 11.69 2.97
C ARG A 247 -0.01 12.18 2.30
N SER A 248 -0.15 13.22 1.50
CA SER A 248 0.97 14.05 1.07
C SER A 248 1.21 15.09 2.16
N ALA A 249 2.27 14.91 2.94
CA ALA A 249 2.62 15.82 4.03
C ALA A 249 4.10 16.19 3.94
N PHE A 250 4.40 17.49 3.93
CA PHE A 250 5.73 18.04 3.68
C PHE A 250 6.08 19.09 4.74
N PRO A 251 6.65 18.68 5.89
CA PRO A 251 7.23 19.61 6.84
C PRO A 251 8.39 20.38 6.21
N ILE A 252 8.32 21.71 6.23
CA ILE A 252 9.31 22.61 5.64
C ILE A 252 10.28 23.04 6.75
N ALA A 253 11.42 22.39 6.81
CA ALA A 253 12.46 22.66 7.80
C ALA A 253 13.68 23.37 7.21
N THR A 254 13.87 23.37 5.88
CA THR A 254 15.02 23.93 5.18
C THR A 254 14.60 24.80 3.99
N ASP A 255 15.52 25.59 3.44
CA ASP A 255 15.29 26.37 2.24
C ASP A 255 15.07 25.48 1.00
N ASP A 256 15.68 24.29 0.96
CA ASP A 256 15.42 23.31 -0.09
C ASP A 256 13.99 22.77 0.01
N ASP A 257 13.50 22.46 1.20
CA ASP A 257 12.12 22.03 1.39
C ASP A 257 11.14 23.14 0.97
N ARG A 258 11.43 24.39 1.32
CA ARG A 258 10.64 25.56 0.90
C ARG A 258 10.61 25.70 -0.64
N ARG A 259 11.72 25.46 -1.30
CA ARG A 259 11.80 25.51 -2.77
C ARG A 259 10.95 24.45 -3.44
N TYR A 260 10.91 23.23 -2.89
CA TYR A 260 10.16 22.13 -3.48
C TYR A 260 8.68 22.10 -3.06
N PHE A 261 8.38 22.48 -1.83
CA PHE A 261 7.05 22.26 -1.24
C PHE A 261 6.34 23.56 -0.80
N GLY A 262 6.99 24.71 -0.87
CA GLY A 262 6.47 25.95 -0.31
C GLY A 262 5.13 26.45 -0.88
N LEU A 263 4.71 25.96 -2.06
CA LEU A 263 3.40 26.26 -2.64
C LEU A 263 2.44 25.06 -2.60
N ALA A 264 2.83 23.95 -1.96
CA ALA A 264 2.06 22.71 -2.03
C ALA A 264 0.79 22.74 -1.18
N ASP A 265 0.77 23.49 -0.07
CA ASP A 265 -0.41 23.60 0.83
C ASP A 265 -1.57 24.39 0.20
N GLU A 266 -1.34 25.09 -0.88
CA GLU A 266 -2.40 25.74 -1.67
C GLU A 266 -3.28 24.73 -2.41
N ARG A 267 -2.82 23.48 -2.58
CA ARG A 267 -3.58 22.42 -3.23
C ARG A 267 -4.65 21.89 -2.27
N ARG A 268 -5.89 22.26 -2.58
CA ARG A 268 -7.09 21.76 -1.91
C ARG A 268 -7.50 20.39 -2.48
N ASP A 269 -8.57 19.80 -1.92
CA ASP A 269 -9.20 18.62 -2.51
C ASP A 269 -9.39 18.79 -4.02
N GLY A 270 -8.88 17.84 -4.79
CA GLY A 270 -9.10 17.79 -6.24
C GLY A 270 -10.37 17.02 -6.56
N VAL A 271 -11.25 17.61 -7.37
CA VAL A 271 -12.42 16.93 -7.91
C VAL A 271 -12.26 16.75 -9.42
N GLY A 272 -12.44 15.53 -9.88
CA GLY A 272 -12.29 15.18 -11.29
C GLY A 272 -13.15 13.99 -11.68
N ARG A 273 -12.84 13.38 -12.82
CA ARG A 273 -13.46 12.13 -13.28
C ARG A 273 -12.38 11.12 -13.59
N LEU A 274 -12.59 9.87 -13.18
CA LEU A 274 -11.75 8.73 -13.49
C LEU A 274 -12.67 7.57 -13.90
N ASP A 275 -12.42 6.93 -15.04
CA ASP A 275 -13.27 5.88 -15.60
C ASP A 275 -14.77 6.26 -15.65
N GLY A 276 -15.05 7.51 -16.00
CA GLY A 276 -16.43 8.00 -16.07
C GLY A 276 -17.10 8.31 -14.73
N SER A 277 -16.49 7.93 -13.61
CA SER A 277 -16.98 8.19 -12.26
C SER A 277 -16.42 9.50 -11.68
N ALA A 278 -17.17 10.14 -10.78
CA ALA A 278 -16.63 11.24 -9.97
C ALA A 278 -15.44 10.71 -9.14
N ALA A 279 -14.38 11.49 -9.08
CA ALA A 279 -13.16 11.15 -8.34
C ALA A 279 -12.74 12.34 -7.49
N ARG A 280 -12.44 12.09 -6.22
CA ARG A 280 -11.92 13.10 -5.29
C ARG A 280 -10.58 12.65 -4.72
N SER A 281 -9.58 13.51 -4.82
CA SER A 281 -8.26 13.33 -4.20
C SER A 281 -8.09 14.24 -2.99
N GLY A 282 -7.30 13.79 -2.02
CA GLY A 282 -7.03 14.56 -0.82
C GLY A 282 -6.08 15.74 -1.05
N PRO A 283 -6.03 16.67 -0.09
CA PRO A 283 -5.16 17.83 -0.12
C PRO A 283 -3.71 17.41 0.16
N THR A 284 -2.79 18.36 -0.09
CA THR A 284 -1.40 18.29 0.37
C THR A 284 -1.25 19.18 1.60
N TYR A 285 -0.59 18.68 2.64
CA TYR A 285 -0.25 19.44 3.85
C TYR A 285 1.22 19.85 3.78
N ALA A 286 1.49 21.14 3.58
CA ALA A 286 2.85 21.65 3.50
C ALA A 286 2.96 22.95 4.33
N GLY A 287 4.04 23.11 5.06
CA GLY A 287 4.28 24.23 5.95
C GLY A 287 5.33 23.89 7.00
N ASP A 288 5.51 24.74 8.00
CA ASP A 288 6.36 24.37 9.12
C ASP A 288 5.84 23.10 9.83
N PRO A 289 6.66 22.40 10.62
CA PRO A 289 6.27 21.16 11.28
C PRO A 289 5.00 21.29 12.13
N GLU A 290 4.82 22.40 12.83
CA GLU A 290 3.65 22.67 13.68
C GLU A 290 2.37 22.82 12.85
N HIS A 291 2.45 23.50 11.69
CA HIS A 291 1.34 23.62 10.76
C HIS A 291 0.95 22.24 10.20
N VAL A 292 1.91 21.43 9.77
CA VAL A 292 1.65 20.07 9.28
C VAL A 292 1.03 19.20 10.37
N ALA A 293 1.51 19.29 11.61
CA ALA A 293 0.94 18.60 12.77
C ALA A 293 -0.52 19.01 13.01
N ALA A 294 -0.82 20.31 12.99
CA ALA A 294 -2.18 20.82 13.15
C ALA A 294 -3.13 20.32 12.05
N ARG A 295 -2.67 20.28 10.77
CA ARG A 295 -3.46 19.77 9.65
C ARG A 295 -3.73 18.26 9.78
N LEU A 296 -2.75 17.48 10.22
CA LEU A 296 -2.91 16.04 10.47
C LEU A 296 -3.88 15.78 11.64
N LEU A 297 -3.86 16.60 12.69
CA LEU A 297 -4.82 16.51 13.79
C LEU A 297 -6.26 16.86 13.37
N ALA A 298 -6.43 17.81 12.46
CA ALA A 298 -7.74 18.22 11.95
C ALA A 298 -8.32 17.24 10.90
N ASP A 299 -7.52 16.31 10.39
CA ASP A 299 -7.93 15.34 9.38
C ASP A 299 -8.67 14.17 10.03
N GLU A 300 -10.00 14.10 9.87
CA GLU A 300 -10.83 13.05 10.47
C GLU A 300 -10.39 11.63 10.08
N ALA A 301 -10.02 11.41 8.82
CA ALA A 301 -9.61 10.08 8.38
C ALA A 301 -8.26 9.67 8.98
N VAL A 302 -7.34 10.61 9.17
CA VAL A 302 -6.11 10.39 9.92
C VAL A 302 -6.42 10.05 11.38
N GLN A 303 -7.39 10.74 12.02
CA GLN A 303 -7.78 10.41 13.40
C GLN A 303 -8.36 9.01 13.51
N GLU A 304 -9.18 8.61 12.56
CA GLU A 304 -9.80 7.28 12.52
C GLU A 304 -8.80 6.16 12.16
N ALA A 305 -7.83 6.40 11.30
CA ALA A 305 -6.91 5.35 10.86
C ALA A 305 -5.91 4.93 11.95
N GLY A 306 -5.60 3.64 12.00
CA GLY A 306 -4.53 3.10 12.85
C GLY A 306 -3.13 3.26 12.22
N THR A 307 -3.06 3.34 10.89
CA THR A 307 -1.82 3.51 10.12
C THR A 307 -1.93 4.74 9.22
N VAL A 308 -0.90 5.58 9.22
CA VAL A 308 -0.78 6.73 8.31
C VAL A 308 0.47 6.55 7.47
N LEU A 309 0.29 6.50 6.15
CA LEU A 309 1.37 6.41 5.19
C LEU A 309 1.60 7.78 4.54
N PHE A 310 2.84 8.22 4.48
CA PHE A 310 3.22 9.46 3.84
C PHE A 310 3.72 9.21 2.41
N ALA A 311 3.09 9.86 1.44
CA ALA A 311 3.48 9.73 0.03
C ALA A 311 4.82 10.44 -0.22
N LEU A 312 5.80 9.71 -0.77
CA LEU A 312 7.12 10.25 -1.05
C LEU A 312 7.26 10.77 -2.48
N PRO A 313 7.88 11.95 -2.68
CA PRO A 313 8.24 12.48 -3.99
C PRO A 313 9.53 11.80 -4.51
N SER A 314 9.43 10.56 -4.99
CA SER A 314 10.57 9.67 -5.30
C SER A 314 11.65 10.34 -6.18
N GLN A 315 11.25 11.15 -7.17
CA GLN A 315 12.18 11.78 -8.12
C GLN A 315 13.14 12.81 -7.49
N LEU A 316 12.87 13.27 -6.26
CA LEU A 316 13.78 14.17 -5.53
C LEU A 316 15.00 13.44 -4.93
N GLY A 317 15.08 12.11 -5.07
CA GLY A 317 16.22 11.31 -4.68
C GLY A 317 16.31 11.00 -3.19
N TYR A 318 17.34 10.21 -2.82
CA TYR A 318 17.53 9.70 -1.47
C TYR A 318 17.61 10.80 -0.40
N ALA A 319 18.53 11.74 -0.56
CA ALA A 319 18.82 12.73 0.48
C ALA A 319 17.58 13.58 0.88
N THR A 320 16.77 13.98 -0.10
CA THR A 320 15.54 14.74 0.17
C THR A 320 14.50 13.86 0.85
N ASN A 321 14.30 12.63 0.37
CA ASN A 321 13.31 11.74 0.96
C ASN A 321 13.70 11.24 2.35
N ALA A 322 14.97 10.93 2.61
CA ALA A 322 15.46 10.54 3.94
C ALA A 322 15.28 11.68 4.97
N ARG A 323 15.59 12.93 4.58
CA ARG A 323 15.32 14.11 5.41
C ARG A 323 13.83 14.30 5.67
N LEU A 324 12.99 14.12 4.64
CA LEU A 324 11.53 14.19 4.79
C LEU A 324 11.01 13.14 5.77
N LEU A 325 11.50 11.89 5.70
CA LEU A 325 11.14 10.83 6.66
C LEU A 325 11.53 11.20 8.10
N ALA A 326 12.71 11.74 8.31
CA ALA A 326 13.14 12.21 9.63
C ALA A 326 12.25 13.34 10.17
N SER A 327 11.88 14.31 9.32
CA SER A 327 10.97 15.41 9.69
C SER A 327 9.57 14.91 10.02
N LEU A 328 9.03 13.96 9.24
CA LEU A 328 7.72 13.33 9.48
C LEU A 328 7.73 12.50 10.78
N ALA A 329 8.82 11.79 11.05
CA ALA A 329 8.98 11.07 12.31
C ALA A 329 9.03 12.03 13.51
N ALA A 330 9.68 13.20 13.38
CA ALA A 330 9.68 14.24 14.43
C ALA A 330 8.26 14.76 14.68
N VAL A 331 7.50 15.09 13.64
CA VAL A 331 6.07 15.45 13.75
C VAL A 331 5.27 14.32 14.43
N GLY A 332 5.53 13.07 14.08
CA GLY A 332 4.86 11.92 14.69
C GLY A 332 5.14 11.78 16.19
N ARG A 333 6.37 12.07 16.64
CA ARG A 333 6.73 12.12 18.08
C ARG A 333 6.06 13.28 18.80
N GLU A 334 6.05 14.47 18.23
CA GLU A 334 5.35 15.63 18.78
C GLU A 334 3.84 15.35 18.97
N LEU A 335 3.22 14.65 18.03
CA LEU A 335 1.81 14.22 18.12
C LEU A 335 1.57 13.06 19.10
N GLY A 336 2.62 12.48 19.70
CA GLY A 336 2.52 11.30 20.55
C GLY A 336 2.08 10.02 19.80
N TRP A 337 2.34 9.97 18.50
CA TRP A 337 2.02 8.81 17.66
C TRP A 337 3.19 7.82 17.58
N LEU A 338 4.42 8.31 17.67
CA LEU A 338 5.65 7.51 17.80
C LEU A 338 6.23 7.63 19.20
N GLU A 339 7.05 6.67 19.57
CA GLU A 339 7.85 6.72 20.79
C GLU A 339 8.96 7.81 20.66
N ALA A 340 9.35 8.37 21.78
CA ALA A 340 10.35 9.42 21.87
C ALA A 340 11.75 8.92 21.45
#